data_51e7c1add62eb3a8662a157715362af7
#
_entry.id   51e7c1add62eb3a8662a157715362af7
#
_cell.length_a   1.000
_cell.length_b   1.000
_cell.length_c   1.000
_cell.angle_alpha   90.00
_cell.angle_beta   90.00
_cell.angle_gamma   90.00
#
_symmetry.space_group_name_H-M   'P 1'
#
loop_
_entity.id
_entity.type
_entity.pdbx_description
1 polymer ?
#
loop_
_entity_poly.entity_id
_entity_poly.type
_entity_poly.pdbx_seq_one_letter_code
_entity_poly.pdbx_strand_id
1 'polypeptide(L)'
;MEFSAKQIAQFIHGNIEGDENASVHTFAKIEDGLPGSISFLANPKYTHYIYETKSSIVLIDETITLDRPAPTTLIRVKNARDCVAKLLQLYETSKPVKNGIDPLAFVSPKAKVGADCYIGAFAYIGDGVELGAHCQVYPNVTIMDNAKLGDGCILYPHVSIYHDCKIGNNVILHSGSVIGADGFGFAPNQETNQYDKIPQIGIVTIEDNVEVGANTCIDRSTMGSTYIRKGVKLDNLVQIAHNDDIGENTVMSAQVGIAGSTKVGQWCMFGGQVGVSGHITIGDKVFLGAQSGVPSSLKSNQTLIGTPPIKQFAYFKSQALLQRLPEIYKQLNELQREVDELKKNK
;
A
#
# COMPACT_ATOMS: atom_id res chain seq x y z
N MET A 1 -28.12 -3.75 -3.33
CA MET A 1 -28.55 -4.92 -2.52
C MET A 1 -28.98 -4.43 -1.16
N GLU A 2 -29.96 -5.05 -0.57
CA GLU A 2 -30.45 -4.73 0.77
C GLU A 2 -30.24 -5.94 1.67
N PHE A 3 -29.74 -5.73 2.86
CA PHE A 3 -29.46 -6.80 3.84
C PHE A 3 -30.14 -6.46 5.16
N SER A 4 -30.78 -7.46 5.77
CA SER A 4 -31.35 -7.30 7.12
C SER A 4 -30.29 -7.47 8.21
N ALA A 5 -30.56 -6.93 9.42
CA ALA A 5 -29.72 -7.12 10.60
C ALA A 5 -29.47 -8.61 10.88
N LYS A 6 -30.50 -9.45 10.70
CA LYS A 6 -30.39 -10.90 10.85
C LYS A 6 -29.38 -11.52 9.88
N GLN A 7 -29.44 -11.17 8.59
CA GLN A 7 -28.49 -11.68 7.58
C GLN A 7 -27.07 -11.24 7.88
N ILE A 8 -26.90 -9.97 8.24
CA ILE A 8 -25.58 -9.41 8.59
C ILE A 8 -25.03 -10.11 9.84
N ALA A 9 -25.81 -10.20 10.93
CA ALA A 9 -25.39 -10.83 12.15
C ALA A 9 -25.01 -12.31 11.96
N GLN A 10 -25.74 -13.03 11.12
CA GLN A 10 -25.42 -14.42 10.76
C GLN A 10 -24.08 -14.51 10.03
N PHE A 11 -23.81 -13.59 9.08
CA PHE A 11 -22.58 -13.59 8.30
C PHE A 11 -21.33 -13.26 9.13
N ILE A 12 -21.45 -12.31 10.09
CA ILE A 12 -20.32 -11.86 10.93
C ILE A 12 -20.31 -12.51 12.33
N HIS A 13 -21.22 -13.42 12.61
CA HIS A 13 -21.40 -14.09 13.92
C HIS A 13 -21.61 -13.08 15.07
N GLY A 14 -22.47 -12.08 14.86
CA GLY A 14 -22.80 -11.05 15.83
C GLY A 14 -24.12 -11.31 16.55
N ASN A 15 -24.30 -10.65 17.71
CA ASN A 15 -25.54 -10.67 18.51
C ASN A 15 -26.33 -9.38 18.24
N ILE A 16 -27.63 -9.53 17.96
CA ILE A 16 -28.52 -8.40 17.65
C ILE A 16 -29.15 -7.86 18.93
N GLU A 17 -29.14 -6.54 19.11
CA GLU A 17 -29.90 -5.79 20.09
C GLU A 17 -30.79 -4.79 19.35
N GLY A 18 -32.09 -5.03 19.28
CA GLY A 18 -33.07 -4.19 18.56
C GLY A 18 -33.86 -4.98 17.50
N ASP A 19 -34.20 -4.33 16.39
CA ASP A 19 -35.00 -4.90 15.31
C ASP A 19 -34.17 -5.79 14.39
N GLU A 20 -34.38 -7.10 14.42
CA GLU A 20 -33.71 -8.07 13.54
C GLU A 20 -34.04 -7.91 12.05
N ASN A 21 -35.16 -7.21 11.74
CA ASN A 21 -35.61 -6.95 10.37
C ASN A 21 -35.13 -5.56 9.85
N ALA A 22 -34.45 -4.75 10.69
CA ALA A 22 -33.89 -3.50 10.22
C ALA A 22 -32.99 -3.76 9.00
N SER A 23 -33.19 -3.00 7.92
CA SER A 23 -32.50 -3.25 6.66
C SER A 23 -31.57 -2.10 6.27
N VAL A 24 -30.50 -2.43 5.55
CA VAL A 24 -29.49 -1.50 5.08
C VAL A 24 -29.07 -1.80 3.65
N HIS A 25 -28.76 -0.77 2.90
CA HIS A 25 -28.30 -0.84 1.51
C HIS A 25 -27.02 -0.02 1.25
N THR A 26 -26.53 0.69 2.27
CA THR A 26 -25.32 1.52 2.16
C THR A 26 -24.52 1.55 3.48
N PHE A 27 -23.29 2.02 3.40
CA PHE A 27 -22.42 2.28 4.54
C PHE A 27 -22.34 3.78 4.82
N ALA A 28 -22.24 4.16 6.09
CA ALA A 28 -22.02 5.55 6.49
C ALA A 28 -21.09 5.63 7.70
N LYS A 29 -20.42 6.77 7.89
CA LYS A 29 -19.76 7.07 9.16
C LYS A 29 -20.81 7.21 10.24
N ILE A 30 -20.45 6.91 11.48
CA ILE A 30 -21.41 6.94 12.58
C ILE A 30 -21.95 8.35 12.82
N GLU A 31 -21.13 9.39 12.64
CA GLU A 31 -21.51 10.80 12.74
C GLU A 31 -22.44 11.28 11.60
N ASP A 32 -22.33 10.65 10.43
CA ASP A 32 -23.09 11.01 9.22
C ASP A 32 -24.17 9.95 8.85
N GLY A 33 -24.57 9.12 9.84
CA GLY A 33 -25.50 8.01 9.62
C GLY A 33 -26.85 8.46 9.07
N LEU A 34 -27.35 7.71 8.07
CA LEU A 34 -28.64 7.95 7.41
C LEU A 34 -29.55 6.71 7.55
N PRO A 35 -30.88 6.86 7.46
CA PRO A 35 -31.77 5.71 7.37
C PRO A 35 -31.38 4.79 6.20
N GLY A 36 -31.36 3.48 6.44
CA GLY A 36 -30.90 2.49 5.46
C GLY A 36 -29.38 2.35 5.38
N SER A 37 -28.62 2.99 6.26
CA SER A 37 -27.16 2.79 6.34
C SER A 37 -26.75 1.91 7.51
N ILE A 38 -25.60 1.25 7.36
CA ILE A 38 -24.87 0.58 8.42
C ILE A 38 -23.62 1.38 8.78
N SER A 39 -23.41 1.60 10.07
CA SER A 39 -22.23 2.26 10.64
C SER A 39 -21.50 1.32 11.61
N PHE A 40 -20.34 1.73 12.13
CA PHE A 40 -19.64 0.94 13.15
C PHE A 40 -19.01 1.82 14.23
N LEU A 41 -18.88 1.25 15.43
CA LEU A 41 -18.25 1.84 16.60
C LEU A 41 -17.22 0.85 17.18
N ALA A 42 -15.93 1.12 16.93
CA ALA A 42 -14.82 0.35 17.48
C ALA A 42 -13.96 1.16 18.47
N ASN A 43 -14.11 2.48 18.49
CA ASN A 43 -13.35 3.36 19.39
C ASN A 43 -14.29 4.02 20.40
N PRO A 44 -14.09 3.78 21.71
CA PRO A 44 -14.94 4.35 22.76
C PRO A 44 -15.08 5.88 22.74
N LYS A 45 -14.10 6.60 22.19
CA LYS A 45 -14.18 8.07 22.06
C LYS A 45 -15.37 8.55 21.24
N TYR A 46 -15.90 7.72 20.36
CA TYR A 46 -17.01 8.03 19.45
C TYR A 46 -18.36 7.49 19.97
N THR A 47 -18.42 6.98 21.21
CA THR A 47 -19.64 6.38 21.77
C THR A 47 -20.83 7.34 21.81
N HIS A 48 -20.60 8.63 21.99
CA HIS A 48 -21.67 9.64 22.01
C HIS A 48 -22.46 9.69 20.70
N TYR A 49 -21.82 9.44 19.53
CA TYR A 49 -22.51 9.40 18.25
C TYR A 49 -23.55 8.30 18.12
N ILE A 50 -23.48 7.24 18.94
CA ILE A 50 -24.44 6.14 18.87
C ILE A 50 -25.86 6.60 19.23
N TYR A 51 -25.98 7.67 20.03
CA TYR A 51 -27.24 8.26 20.45
C TYR A 51 -27.79 9.31 19.49
N GLU A 52 -26.99 9.72 18.52
CA GLU A 52 -27.29 10.81 17.57
C GLU A 52 -27.42 10.30 16.13
N THR A 53 -26.78 9.18 15.83
CA THR A 53 -26.76 8.60 14.48
C THR A 53 -28.17 8.23 14.01
N LYS A 54 -28.41 8.42 12.71
CA LYS A 54 -29.61 7.96 12.01
C LYS A 54 -29.40 6.65 11.27
N SER A 55 -28.24 6.01 11.41
CA SER A 55 -27.98 4.71 10.81
C SER A 55 -28.98 3.69 11.33
N SER A 56 -29.53 2.86 10.41
CA SER A 56 -30.46 1.80 10.79
C SER A 56 -29.82 0.70 11.61
N ILE A 57 -28.53 0.42 11.35
CA ILE A 57 -27.74 -0.61 12.07
C ILE A 57 -26.38 -0.03 12.43
N VAL A 58 -25.90 -0.33 13.64
CA VAL A 58 -24.53 -0.02 14.08
C VAL A 58 -23.84 -1.30 14.56
N LEU A 59 -22.70 -1.62 13.96
CA LEU A 59 -21.79 -2.65 14.48
C LEU A 59 -21.02 -2.07 15.65
N ILE A 60 -20.97 -2.78 16.76
CA ILE A 60 -20.31 -2.32 17.98
C ILE A 60 -19.46 -3.44 18.59
N ASP A 61 -18.28 -3.11 19.10
CA ASP A 61 -17.48 -4.06 19.85
C ASP A 61 -18.21 -4.51 21.14
N GLU A 62 -18.24 -5.80 21.42
CA GLU A 62 -18.92 -6.37 22.59
C GLU A 62 -18.41 -5.80 23.92
N THR A 63 -17.20 -5.26 23.96
CA THR A 63 -16.56 -4.65 25.13
C THR A 63 -17.05 -3.23 25.44
N ILE A 64 -17.75 -2.60 24.50
CA ILE A 64 -18.24 -1.23 24.68
C ILE A 64 -19.56 -1.26 25.45
N THR A 65 -19.55 -0.67 26.67
CA THR A 65 -20.75 -0.48 27.48
C THR A 65 -21.42 0.85 27.14
N LEU A 66 -22.73 0.83 26.99
CA LEU A 66 -23.54 2.01 26.72
C LEU A 66 -24.25 2.47 28.00
N ASP A 67 -24.30 3.79 28.21
CA ASP A 67 -24.94 4.39 29.39
C ASP A 67 -26.48 4.33 29.35
N ARG A 68 -27.04 4.19 28.16
CA ARG A 68 -28.48 4.11 27.88
C ARG A 68 -28.76 3.33 26.63
N PRO A 69 -29.97 2.81 26.39
CA PRO A 69 -30.34 2.14 25.16
C PRO A 69 -30.07 3.01 23.92
N ALA A 70 -29.53 2.41 22.87
CA ALA A 70 -29.34 3.09 21.59
C ALA A 70 -30.67 3.21 20.83
N PRO A 71 -30.89 4.30 20.06
CA PRO A 71 -32.10 4.49 19.27
C PRO A 71 -32.11 3.66 17.96
N THR A 72 -31.07 2.93 17.68
CA THR A 72 -30.83 2.15 16.47
C THR A 72 -30.60 0.68 16.79
N THR A 73 -30.71 -0.19 15.79
CA THR A 73 -30.37 -1.60 15.96
C THR A 73 -28.85 -1.79 16.04
N LEU A 74 -28.42 -2.51 17.07
CA LEU A 74 -27.01 -2.84 17.27
C LEU A 74 -26.72 -4.28 16.89
N ILE A 75 -25.53 -4.52 16.31
CA ILE A 75 -24.97 -5.86 16.18
C ILE A 75 -23.66 -5.89 16.93
N ARG A 76 -23.63 -6.60 18.07
CA ARG A 76 -22.42 -6.75 18.89
C ARG A 76 -21.52 -7.84 18.32
N VAL A 77 -20.25 -7.50 18.17
CA VAL A 77 -19.20 -8.37 17.62
C VAL A 77 -17.91 -8.25 18.43
N LYS A 78 -17.03 -9.24 18.31
CA LYS A 78 -15.72 -9.21 18.98
C LYS A 78 -14.82 -8.08 18.48
N ASN A 79 -14.89 -7.77 17.17
CA ASN A 79 -14.11 -6.72 16.54
C ASN A 79 -14.93 -6.11 15.40
N ALA A 80 -15.52 -4.94 15.67
CA ALA A 80 -16.38 -4.24 14.71
C ALA A 80 -15.61 -3.80 13.45
N ARG A 81 -14.32 -3.46 13.58
CA ARG A 81 -13.49 -3.03 12.45
C ARG A 81 -13.26 -4.19 11.45
N ASP A 82 -12.92 -5.38 11.95
CA ASP A 82 -12.71 -6.56 11.10
C ASP A 82 -14.03 -6.98 10.45
N CYS A 83 -15.14 -6.89 11.18
CA CYS A 83 -16.46 -7.21 10.64
C CYS A 83 -16.89 -6.23 9.52
N VAL A 84 -16.64 -4.92 9.70
CA VAL A 84 -16.88 -3.93 8.63
C VAL A 84 -16.01 -4.23 7.42
N ALA A 85 -14.74 -4.55 7.59
CA ALA A 85 -13.87 -4.91 6.47
C ALA A 85 -14.42 -6.10 5.67
N LYS A 86 -14.91 -7.15 6.34
CA LYS A 86 -15.57 -8.29 5.68
C LYS A 86 -16.84 -7.90 4.93
N LEU A 87 -17.67 -7.04 5.52
CA LEU A 87 -18.91 -6.56 4.86
C LEU A 87 -18.61 -5.67 3.66
N LEU A 88 -17.58 -4.81 3.73
CA LEU A 88 -17.13 -4.01 2.60
C LEU A 88 -16.58 -4.89 1.47
N GLN A 89 -15.84 -5.96 1.79
CA GLN A 89 -15.39 -6.95 0.81
C GLN A 89 -16.59 -7.66 0.15
N LEU A 90 -17.58 -8.09 0.94
CA LEU A 90 -18.80 -8.70 0.41
C LEU A 90 -19.55 -7.75 -0.52
N TYR A 91 -19.67 -6.49 -0.12
CA TYR A 91 -20.31 -5.46 -0.94
C TYR A 91 -19.56 -5.24 -2.26
N GLU A 92 -18.24 -5.17 -2.22
CA GLU A 92 -17.41 -4.97 -3.42
C GLU A 92 -17.54 -6.17 -4.38
N THR A 93 -17.44 -7.40 -3.87
CA THR A 93 -17.59 -8.62 -4.69
C THR A 93 -19.00 -8.84 -5.22
N SER A 94 -20.01 -8.18 -4.63
CA SER A 94 -21.40 -8.24 -5.10
C SER A 94 -21.69 -7.33 -6.29
N LYS A 95 -20.78 -6.42 -6.63
CA LYS A 95 -20.94 -5.54 -7.79
C LYS A 95 -20.84 -6.36 -9.10
N PRO A 96 -21.63 -6.00 -10.12
CA PRO A 96 -21.55 -6.69 -11.41
C PRO A 96 -20.16 -6.49 -12.01
N VAL A 97 -19.49 -7.60 -12.32
CA VAL A 97 -18.20 -7.61 -13.00
C VAL A 97 -18.44 -7.36 -14.49
N LYS A 98 -17.65 -6.47 -15.09
CA LYS A 98 -17.68 -6.24 -16.53
C LYS A 98 -17.11 -7.45 -17.27
N ASN A 99 -17.60 -7.73 -18.47
CA ASN A 99 -17.11 -8.80 -19.32
C ASN A 99 -17.15 -8.36 -20.80
N GLY A 100 -16.29 -8.96 -21.61
CA GLY A 100 -16.20 -8.72 -23.04
C GLY A 100 -15.13 -7.70 -23.44
N ILE A 101 -14.89 -7.64 -24.74
CA ILE A 101 -13.89 -6.74 -25.35
C ILE A 101 -14.62 -5.58 -26.00
N ASP A 102 -14.26 -4.35 -25.58
CA ASP A 102 -14.82 -3.14 -26.18
C ASP A 102 -14.38 -3.03 -27.66
N PRO A 103 -15.28 -2.66 -28.60
CA PRO A 103 -14.94 -2.51 -30.01
C PRO A 103 -13.83 -1.50 -30.31
N LEU A 104 -13.59 -0.55 -29.41
CA LEU A 104 -12.51 0.44 -29.52
C LEU A 104 -11.20 -0.02 -28.89
N ALA A 105 -11.13 -1.22 -28.31
CA ALA A 105 -9.88 -1.79 -27.84
C ALA A 105 -9.09 -2.43 -29.00
N PHE A 106 -7.78 -2.28 -28.96
CA PHE A 106 -6.90 -3.05 -29.86
C PHE A 106 -6.39 -4.29 -29.14
N VAL A 107 -6.68 -5.46 -29.69
CA VAL A 107 -6.12 -6.73 -29.23
C VAL A 107 -5.41 -7.39 -30.41
N SER A 108 -4.12 -7.61 -30.28
CA SER A 108 -3.35 -8.27 -31.33
C SER A 108 -3.93 -9.66 -31.65
N PRO A 109 -4.00 -10.04 -32.93
CA PRO A 109 -4.39 -11.41 -33.31
C PRO A 109 -3.47 -12.51 -32.76
N LYS A 110 -2.26 -12.15 -32.31
CA LYS A 110 -1.30 -13.08 -31.68
C LYS A 110 -1.41 -13.13 -30.17
N ALA A 111 -2.21 -12.25 -29.56
CA ALA A 111 -2.46 -12.28 -28.12
C ALA A 111 -3.40 -13.43 -27.76
N LYS A 112 -3.20 -13.99 -26.56
CA LYS A 112 -4.08 -15.00 -25.97
C LYS A 112 -4.81 -14.36 -24.79
N VAL A 113 -6.14 -14.29 -24.86
CA VAL A 113 -6.99 -13.74 -23.81
C VAL A 113 -7.78 -14.87 -23.19
N GLY A 114 -7.67 -15.01 -21.86
CA GLY A 114 -8.39 -16.02 -21.08
C GLY A 114 -9.90 -15.76 -21.05
N ALA A 115 -10.64 -16.69 -20.46
CA ALA A 115 -12.09 -16.61 -20.35
C ALA A 115 -12.53 -15.45 -19.43
N ASP A 116 -13.73 -14.93 -19.67
CA ASP A 116 -14.44 -13.95 -18.81
C ASP A 116 -13.63 -12.68 -18.51
N CYS A 117 -12.78 -12.26 -19.44
CA CYS A 117 -12.03 -11.01 -19.34
C CYS A 117 -12.86 -9.81 -19.79
N TYR A 118 -12.63 -8.66 -19.17
CA TYR A 118 -13.05 -7.36 -19.65
C TYR A 118 -11.85 -6.61 -20.23
N ILE A 119 -11.97 -6.10 -21.45
CA ILE A 119 -10.98 -5.21 -22.07
C ILE A 119 -11.70 -3.94 -22.51
N GLY A 120 -11.41 -2.84 -21.83
CA GLY A 120 -12.08 -1.56 -22.01
C GLY A 120 -11.61 -0.77 -23.23
N ALA A 121 -12.36 0.27 -23.61
CA ALA A 121 -12.08 1.12 -24.74
C ALA A 121 -10.63 1.68 -24.71
N PHE A 122 -9.99 1.75 -25.89
CA PHE A 122 -8.64 2.26 -26.08
C PHE A 122 -7.54 1.50 -25.32
N ALA A 123 -7.84 0.33 -24.76
CA ALA A 123 -6.80 -0.56 -24.29
C ALA A 123 -5.99 -1.13 -25.47
N TYR A 124 -4.69 -1.25 -25.31
CA TYR A 124 -3.78 -1.86 -26.28
C TYR A 124 -3.19 -3.14 -25.71
N ILE A 125 -3.42 -4.26 -26.39
CA ILE A 125 -2.87 -5.58 -26.06
C ILE A 125 -1.95 -6.00 -27.21
N GLY A 126 -0.65 -6.01 -26.95
CA GLY A 126 0.40 -6.23 -27.94
C GLY A 126 0.55 -7.68 -28.41
N ASP A 127 1.49 -7.89 -29.32
CA ASP A 127 1.82 -9.19 -29.89
C ASP A 127 2.30 -10.17 -28.82
N GLY A 128 1.82 -11.42 -28.83
CA GLY A 128 2.28 -12.48 -27.95
C GLY A 128 1.92 -12.29 -26.47
N VAL A 129 1.09 -11.30 -26.12
CA VAL A 129 0.57 -11.15 -24.75
C VAL A 129 -0.25 -12.37 -24.37
N GLU A 130 -0.03 -12.89 -23.17
CA GLU A 130 -0.84 -13.93 -22.55
C GLU A 130 -1.57 -13.32 -21.33
N LEU A 131 -2.89 -13.25 -21.41
CA LEU A 131 -3.76 -12.76 -20.33
C LEU A 131 -4.55 -13.93 -19.77
N GLY A 132 -4.45 -14.18 -18.47
CA GLY A 132 -5.21 -15.22 -17.77
C GLY A 132 -6.71 -14.94 -17.76
N ALA A 133 -7.46 -15.84 -17.16
CA ALA A 133 -8.93 -15.73 -17.04
C ALA A 133 -9.36 -14.65 -16.03
N HIS A 134 -10.59 -14.15 -16.17
CA HIS A 134 -11.25 -13.21 -15.24
C HIS A 134 -10.52 -11.89 -15.02
N CYS A 135 -9.66 -11.47 -15.94
CA CYS A 135 -8.94 -10.21 -15.86
C CYS A 135 -9.83 -9.00 -16.19
N GLN A 136 -9.62 -7.91 -15.48
CA GLN A 136 -10.31 -6.63 -15.69
C GLN A 136 -9.32 -5.58 -16.20
N VAL A 137 -9.26 -5.39 -17.50
CA VAL A 137 -8.40 -4.40 -18.16
C VAL A 137 -9.24 -3.17 -18.48
N TYR A 138 -9.05 -2.11 -17.70
CA TYR A 138 -9.81 -0.88 -17.85
C TYR A 138 -9.35 -0.02 -19.04
N PRO A 139 -10.08 1.05 -19.41
CA PRO A 139 -9.75 1.88 -20.57
C PRO A 139 -8.34 2.49 -20.51
N ASN A 140 -7.73 2.65 -21.71
CA ASN A 140 -6.39 3.22 -21.90
C ASN A 140 -5.23 2.45 -21.22
N VAL A 141 -5.43 1.20 -20.85
CA VAL A 141 -4.33 0.32 -20.41
C VAL A 141 -3.48 -0.09 -21.61
N THR A 142 -2.16 -0.09 -21.45
CA THR A 142 -1.21 -0.56 -22.46
C THR A 142 -0.46 -1.77 -21.93
N ILE A 143 -0.57 -2.91 -22.63
CA ILE A 143 0.22 -4.12 -22.37
C ILE A 143 1.05 -4.39 -23.61
N MET A 144 2.36 -4.21 -23.48
CA MET A 144 3.31 -4.39 -24.60
C MET A 144 3.62 -5.86 -24.84
N ASP A 145 4.30 -6.12 -25.96
CA ASP A 145 4.54 -7.44 -26.50
C ASP A 145 5.12 -8.44 -25.50
N ASN A 146 4.67 -9.70 -25.61
CA ASN A 146 5.11 -10.87 -24.84
C ASN A 146 4.90 -10.77 -23.33
N ALA A 147 4.23 -9.74 -22.81
CA ALA A 147 3.90 -9.67 -21.39
C ALA A 147 2.94 -10.81 -21.01
N LYS A 148 3.12 -11.36 -19.81
CA LYS A 148 2.31 -12.47 -19.31
C LYS A 148 1.64 -12.09 -18.01
N LEU A 149 0.33 -12.27 -17.95
CA LEU A 149 -0.48 -11.98 -16.77
C LEU A 149 -1.26 -13.23 -16.37
N GLY A 150 -1.29 -13.51 -15.07
CA GLY A 150 -2.10 -14.59 -14.49
C GLY A 150 -3.57 -14.25 -14.43
N ASP A 151 -4.33 -15.09 -13.73
CA ASP A 151 -5.78 -14.97 -13.57
C ASP A 151 -6.17 -13.86 -12.59
N GLY A 152 -7.36 -13.29 -12.79
CA GLY A 152 -7.99 -12.36 -11.84
C GLY A 152 -7.30 -11.02 -11.66
N CYS A 153 -6.43 -10.62 -12.58
CA CYS A 153 -5.73 -9.32 -12.51
C CYS A 153 -6.68 -8.16 -12.79
N ILE A 154 -6.50 -7.05 -12.07
CA ILE A 154 -7.23 -5.80 -12.26
C ILE A 154 -6.24 -4.69 -12.64
N LEU A 155 -6.39 -4.17 -13.85
CA LEU A 155 -5.56 -3.09 -14.36
C LEU A 155 -6.43 -1.84 -14.53
N TYR A 156 -6.26 -0.87 -13.65
CA TYR A 156 -7.00 0.39 -13.71
C TYR A 156 -6.55 1.29 -14.87
N PRO A 157 -7.31 2.33 -15.24
CA PRO A 157 -7.01 3.15 -16.42
C PRO A 157 -5.58 3.70 -16.43
N HIS A 158 -4.98 3.75 -17.62
CA HIS A 158 -3.62 4.27 -17.86
C HIS A 158 -2.47 3.46 -17.22
N VAL A 159 -2.69 2.24 -16.80
CA VAL A 159 -1.61 1.32 -16.45
C VAL A 159 -0.80 0.98 -17.70
N SER A 160 0.53 0.97 -17.56
CA SER A 160 1.45 0.58 -18.63
C SER A 160 2.33 -0.59 -18.18
N ILE A 161 2.26 -1.71 -18.90
CA ILE A 161 3.11 -2.88 -18.71
C ILE A 161 4.00 -3.02 -19.93
N TYR A 162 5.31 -2.93 -19.73
CA TYR A 162 6.30 -3.04 -20.80
C TYR A 162 6.51 -4.50 -21.23
N HIS A 163 7.15 -4.65 -22.40
CA HIS A 163 7.37 -5.95 -23.01
C HIS A 163 8.07 -6.95 -22.09
N ASP A 164 7.74 -8.22 -22.27
CA ASP A 164 8.31 -9.40 -21.61
C ASP A 164 8.08 -9.49 -20.07
N CYS A 165 7.44 -8.49 -19.44
CA CYS A 165 7.16 -8.50 -18.00
C CYS A 165 6.22 -9.65 -17.62
N LYS A 166 6.38 -10.16 -16.39
CA LYS A 166 5.59 -11.28 -15.85
C LYS A 166 4.82 -10.84 -14.63
N ILE A 167 3.52 -11.04 -14.65
CA ILE A 167 2.58 -10.65 -13.60
C ILE A 167 1.84 -11.91 -13.13
N GLY A 168 1.83 -12.18 -11.85
CA GLY A 168 1.15 -13.32 -11.23
C GLY A 168 -0.38 -13.18 -11.19
N ASN A 169 -1.01 -13.99 -10.36
CA ASN A 169 -2.46 -14.02 -10.21
C ASN A 169 -2.97 -12.97 -9.20
N ASN A 170 -4.20 -12.49 -9.39
CA ASN A 170 -4.88 -11.55 -8.49
C ASN A 170 -4.06 -10.30 -8.18
N VAL A 171 -3.32 -9.79 -9.16
CA VAL A 171 -2.55 -8.56 -9.06
C VAL A 171 -3.44 -7.37 -9.38
N ILE A 172 -3.36 -6.33 -8.55
CA ILE A 172 -4.09 -5.09 -8.75
C ILE A 172 -3.07 -3.98 -9.05
N LEU A 173 -3.22 -3.35 -10.23
CA LEU A 173 -2.41 -2.20 -10.65
C LEU A 173 -3.31 -0.97 -10.74
N HIS A 174 -3.06 0.03 -9.91
CA HIS A 174 -3.85 1.27 -9.90
C HIS A 174 -3.40 2.24 -11.00
N SER A 175 -4.27 3.21 -11.29
CA SER A 175 -4.13 4.12 -12.43
C SER A 175 -2.76 4.79 -12.52
N GLY A 176 -2.21 4.80 -13.74
CA GLY A 176 -0.94 5.44 -14.04
C GLY A 176 0.30 4.70 -13.53
N SER A 177 0.15 3.51 -12.92
CA SER A 177 1.32 2.71 -12.56
C SER A 177 2.06 2.21 -13.80
N VAL A 178 3.39 2.19 -13.73
CA VAL A 178 4.28 1.82 -14.85
C VAL A 178 5.14 0.64 -14.41
N ILE A 179 5.02 -0.47 -15.15
CA ILE A 179 5.74 -1.70 -14.85
C ILE A 179 6.74 -1.99 -15.97
N GLY A 180 8.03 -1.97 -15.67
CA GLY A 180 9.09 -2.37 -16.60
C GLY A 180 9.64 -1.24 -17.46
N ALA A 181 9.50 0.04 -17.06
CA ALA A 181 10.28 1.11 -17.66
C ALA A 181 11.79 0.89 -17.44
N ASP A 182 12.63 1.50 -18.27
CA ASP A 182 14.08 1.40 -18.10
C ASP A 182 14.54 1.97 -16.76
N GLY A 183 15.39 1.25 -16.06
CA GLY A 183 16.07 1.72 -14.88
C GLY A 183 17.03 2.89 -15.18
N PHE A 184 17.41 3.62 -14.14
CA PHE A 184 18.35 4.75 -14.24
C PHE A 184 19.78 4.25 -14.42
N GLY A 185 20.09 3.85 -15.66
CA GLY A 185 21.39 3.30 -16.07
C GLY A 185 22.12 4.24 -17.03
N PHE A 186 23.13 4.97 -16.54
CA PHE A 186 23.96 5.86 -17.34
C PHE A 186 25.42 5.76 -16.90
N ALA A 187 26.34 5.74 -17.85
CA ALA A 187 27.78 5.78 -17.62
C ALA A 187 28.35 7.12 -18.05
N PRO A 188 29.19 7.78 -17.22
CA PRO A 188 29.87 9.00 -17.65
C PRO A 188 30.91 8.68 -18.73
N ASN A 189 30.82 9.33 -19.86
CA ASN A 189 31.80 9.25 -20.94
C ASN A 189 32.75 10.45 -20.86
N GLN A 190 33.99 10.19 -20.50
CA GLN A 190 35.01 11.25 -20.31
C GLN A 190 35.47 11.89 -21.63
N GLU A 191 35.34 11.17 -22.75
CA GLU A 191 35.77 11.69 -24.07
C GLU A 191 34.75 12.72 -24.60
N THR A 192 33.45 12.43 -24.46
CA THR A 192 32.37 13.28 -24.95
C THR A 192 31.85 14.27 -23.89
N ASN A 193 32.24 14.10 -22.63
CA ASN A 193 31.71 14.82 -21.47
C ASN A 193 30.17 14.72 -21.38
N GLN A 194 29.63 13.55 -21.69
CA GLN A 194 28.20 13.24 -21.69
C GLN A 194 27.94 11.95 -20.93
N TYR A 195 26.66 11.60 -20.72
CA TYR A 195 26.25 10.32 -20.18
C TYR A 195 25.78 9.38 -21.30
N ASP A 196 26.41 8.23 -21.40
CA ASP A 196 25.96 7.15 -22.29
C ASP A 196 24.91 6.30 -21.59
N LYS A 197 23.79 6.06 -22.27
CA LYS A 197 22.73 5.20 -21.74
C LYS A 197 23.18 3.74 -21.73
N ILE A 198 23.00 3.08 -20.60
CA ILE A 198 23.14 1.63 -20.45
C ILE A 198 21.79 0.97 -20.75
N PRO A 199 21.65 0.20 -21.86
CA PRO A 199 20.40 -0.48 -22.19
C PRO A 199 19.94 -1.41 -21.06
N GLN A 200 18.64 -1.41 -20.80
CA GLN A 200 18.00 -2.24 -19.79
C GLN A 200 17.26 -3.38 -20.50
N ILE A 201 17.82 -4.58 -20.49
CA ILE A 201 17.31 -5.74 -21.25
C ILE A 201 16.59 -6.78 -20.38
N GLY A 202 16.56 -6.55 -19.07
CA GLY A 202 15.84 -7.41 -18.14
C GLY A 202 14.34 -7.10 -18.09
N ILE A 203 13.67 -7.67 -17.14
CA ILE A 203 12.21 -7.58 -16.99
C ILE A 203 11.81 -7.22 -15.57
N VAL A 204 10.52 -7.06 -15.33
CA VAL A 204 9.88 -7.09 -14.00
C VAL A 204 9.11 -8.39 -13.86
N THR A 205 9.19 -8.99 -12.67
CA THR A 205 8.37 -10.12 -12.25
C THR A 205 7.60 -9.74 -11.00
N ILE A 206 6.29 -9.68 -11.08
CA ILE A 206 5.36 -9.46 -9.96
C ILE A 206 4.69 -10.80 -9.65
N GLU A 207 4.78 -11.25 -8.41
CA GLU A 207 4.13 -12.48 -7.96
C GLU A 207 2.66 -12.26 -7.56
N ASP A 208 2.00 -13.31 -7.06
CA ASP A 208 0.56 -13.31 -6.78
C ASP A 208 0.15 -12.34 -5.66
N ASN A 209 -1.09 -11.86 -5.73
CA ASN A 209 -1.75 -11.05 -4.70
C ASN A 209 -1.01 -9.73 -4.35
N VAL A 210 -0.23 -9.21 -5.29
CA VAL A 210 0.42 -7.89 -5.17
C VAL A 210 -0.56 -6.78 -5.50
N GLU A 211 -0.44 -5.67 -4.80
CA GLU A 211 -1.18 -4.44 -5.13
C GLU A 211 -0.23 -3.27 -5.29
N VAL A 212 -0.35 -2.54 -6.38
CA VAL A 212 0.53 -1.42 -6.76
C VAL A 212 -0.32 -0.16 -6.89
N GLY A 213 -0.02 0.83 -6.07
CA GLY A 213 -0.71 2.12 -6.00
C GLY A 213 -0.54 2.99 -7.24
N ALA A 214 -1.35 4.03 -7.31
CA ALA A 214 -1.39 4.94 -8.46
C ALA A 214 -0.04 5.65 -8.68
N ASN A 215 0.35 5.78 -9.95
CA ASN A 215 1.59 6.44 -10.39
C ASN A 215 2.87 5.84 -9.75
N THR A 216 2.83 4.61 -9.29
CA THR A 216 4.00 3.87 -8.82
C THR A 216 4.77 3.33 -10.02
N CYS A 217 6.09 3.46 -9.99
CA CYS A 217 6.98 2.96 -11.03
C CYS A 217 7.84 1.80 -10.51
N ILE A 218 7.90 0.72 -11.28
CA ILE A 218 8.76 -0.43 -11.03
C ILE A 218 9.64 -0.63 -12.26
N ASP A 219 10.92 -0.31 -12.11
CA ASP A 219 11.88 -0.35 -13.23
C ASP A 219 12.29 -1.79 -13.54
N ARG A 220 12.52 -2.06 -14.83
CA ARG A 220 13.12 -3.32 -15.26
C ARG A 220 14.56 -3.43 -14.80
N SER A 221 15.04 -4.63 -14.61
CA SER A 221 16.46 -4.84 -14.33
C SER A 221 17.33 -4.60 -15.57
N THR A 222 18.58 -4.28 -15.35
CA THR A 222 19.58 -4.23 -16.44
C THR A 222 19.69 -5.58 -17.13
N MET A 223 19.75 -6.66 -16.34
CA MET A 223 19.72 -8.08 -16.76
C MET A 223 18.98 -8.89 -15.69
N GLY A 224 18.22 -9.90 -16.11
CA GLY A 224 17.41 -10.70 -15.21
C GLY A 224 16.08 -10.04 -14.88
N SER A 225 15.69 -9.95 -13.62
CA SER A 225 14.40 -9.39 -13.21
C SER A 225 14.48 -8.54 -11.95
N THR A 226 13.74 -7.45 -11.90
CA THR A 226 13.30 -6.81 -10.67
C THR A 226 12.13 -7.62 -10.12
N TYR A 227 12.15 -7.99 -8.85
CA TYR A 227 11.17 -8.89 -8.25
C TYR A 227 10.30 -8.17 -7.22
N ILE A 228 8.98 -8.33 -7.37
CA ILE A 228 7.98 -7.97 -6.36
C ILE A 228 7.33 -9.27 -5.91
N ARG A 229 7.66 -9.70 -4.69
CA ARG A 229 7.24 -11.01 -4.19
C ARG A 229 5.77 -11.02 -3.76
N LYS A 230 5.25 -12.21 -3.53
CA LYS A 230 3.85 -12.46 -3.20
C LYS A 230 3.35 -11.58 -2.06
N GLY A 231 2.15 -11.02 -2.22
CA GLY A 231 1.44 -10.28 -1.17
C GLY A 231 1.97 -8.88 -0.87
N VAL A 232 3.00 -8.39 -1.57
CA VAL A 232 3.52 -7.03 -1.41
C VAL A 232 2.45 -5.99 -1.69
N LYS A 233 2.43 -4.90 -0.91
CA LYS A 233 1.54 -3.74 -1.09
C LYS A 233 2.37 -2.48 -1.22
N LEU A 234 2.31 -1.85 -2.37
CA LEU A 234 2.94 -0.57 -2.67
C LEU A 234 1.87 0.50 -2.78
N ASP A 235 1.98 1.55 -2.01
CA ASP A 235 1.09 2.71 -2.06
C ASP A 235 1.43 3.60 -3.26
N ASN A 236 0.78 4.74 -3.36
CA ASN A 236 0.92 5.66 -4.48
C ASN A 236 2.32 6.31 -4.54
N LEU A 237 2.80 6.58 -5.75
CA LEU A 237 4.06 7.29 -5.99
C LEU A 237 5.30 6.57 -5.42
N VAL A 238 5.26 5.27 -5.26
CA VAL A 238 6.44 4.48 -4.86
C VAL A 238 7.35 4.29 -6.06
N GLN A 239 8.67 4.38 -5.86
CA GLN A 239 9.68 4.03 -6.86
C GLN A 239 10.45 2.80 -6.43
N ILE A 240 10.37 1.74 -7.22
CA ILE A 240 11.23 0.55 -7.12
C ILE A 240 12.19 0.56 -8.30
N ALA A 241 13.47 0.69 -8.01
CA ALA A 241 14.48 0.77 -9.05
C ALA A 241 14.89 -0.62 -9.59
N HIS A 242 15.77 -0.59 -10.59
CA HIS A 242 16.23 -1.78 -11.31
C HIS A 242 16.93 -2.81 -10.40
N ASN A 243 16.73 -4.09 -10.66
CA ASN A 243 17.38 -5.20 -9.96
C ASN A 243 17.03 -5.31 -8.45
N ASP A 244 15.97 -4.64 -8.00
CA ASP A 244 15.47 -4.79 -6.63
C ASP A 244 14.75 -6.13 -6.44
N ASP A 245 14.77 -6.63 -5.21
CA ASP A 245 14.02 -7.81 -4.77
C ASP A 245 13.24 -7.45 -3.50
N ILE A 246 11.92 -7.28 -3.62
CA ILE A 246 11.04 -6.88 -2.52
C ILE A 246 10.35 -8.12 -1.96
N GLY A 247 10.71 -8.50 -0.74
CA GLY A 247 10.27 -9.72 -0.06
C GLY A 247 8.77 -9.77 0.26
N GLU A 248 8.27 -10.99 0.43
CA GLU A 248 6.85 -11.29 0.59
C GLU A 248 6.17 -10.47 1.69
N ASN A 249 4.92 -10.07 1.45
CA ASN A 249 4.06 -9.34 2.41
C ASN A 249 4.67 -8.04 2.95
N THR A 250 5.68 -7.48 2.30
CA THR A 250 6.22 -6.16 2.63
C THR A 250 5.27 -5.07 2.16
N VAL A 251 5.08 -4.04 2.99
CA VAL A 251 4.21 -2.90 2.68
C VAL A 251 5.01 -1.60 2.70
N MET A 252 4.77 -0.76 1.70
CA MET A 252 5.44 0.53 1.55
C MET A 252 4.38 1.62 1.37
N SER A 253 4.39 2.61 2.25
CA SER A 253 3.50 3.77 2.14
C SER A 253 3.94 4.72 1.04
N ALA A 254 3.13 5.73 0.76
CA ALA A 254 3.33 6.63 -0.37
C ALA A 254 4.73 7.30 -0.40
N GLN A 255 5.23 7.47 -1.63
CA GLN A 255 6.51 8.14 -1.92
C GLN A 255 7.76 7.44 -1.35
N VAL A 256 7.69 6.16 -1.02
CA VAL A 256 8.89 5.38 -0.72
C VAL A 256 9.73 5.23 -1.99
N GLY A 257 11.06 5.40 -1.86
CA GLY A 257 12.01 5.18 -2.93
C GLY A 257 13.07 4.15 -2.56
N ILE A 258 13.17 3.08 -3.36
CA ILE A 258 14.20 2.06 -3.21
C ILE A 258 15.18 2.20 -4.38
N ALA A 259 16.43 2.45 -4.09
CA ALA A 259 17.47 2.57 -5.10
C ALA A 259 17.99 1.19 -5.53
N GLY A 260 18.47 1.11 -6.78
CA GLY A 260 18.72 -0.15 -7.49
C GLY A 260 19.63 -1.17 -6.80
N SER A 261 19.40 -2.43 -7.11
CA SER A 261 20.11 -3.60 -6.58
C SER A 261 19.97 -3.80 -5.07
N THR A 262 18.88 -3.30 -4.50
CA THR A 262 18.54 -3.46 -3.08
C THR A 262 17.70 -4.72 -2.86
N LYS A 263 17.96 -5.42 -1.76
CA LYS A 263 17.17 -6.56 -1.31
C LYS A 263 16.41 -6.19 -0.04
N VAL A 264 15.10 -6.28 -0.08
CA VAL A 264 14.22 -6.04 1.06
C VAL A 264 13.63 -7.38 1.50
N GLY A 265 13.76 -7.70 2.77
CA GLY A 265 13.22 -8.93 3.37
C GLY A 265 11.69 -8.93 3.40
N GLN A 266 11.13 -10.00 3.91
CA GLN A 266 9.68 -10.19 4.04
C GLN A 266 9.10 -9.47 5.26
N TRP A 267 7.79 -9.13 5.19
CA TRP A 267 7.04 -8.52 6.29
C TRP A 267 7.61 -7.20 6.78
N CYS A 268 8.32 -6.46 5.93
CA CYS A 268 8.77 -5.12 6.25
C CYS A 268 7.63 -4.09 6.13
N MET A 269 7.72 -3.01 6.90
CA MET A 269 6.76 -1.90 6.86
C MET A 269 7.52 -0.58 6.75
N PHE A 270 7.37 0.11 5.62
CA PHE A 270 8.02 1.40 5.37
C PHE A 270 6.99 2.52 5.40
N GLY A 271 7.20 3.47 6.28
CA GLY A 271 6.42 4.70 6.36
C GLY A 271 6.63 5.58 5.13
N GLY A 272 5.74 6.54 4.91
CA GLY A 272 5.81 7.43 3.74
C GLY A 272 7.13 8.17 3.63
N GLN A 273 7.59 8.38 2.39
CA GLN A 273 8.82 9.11 2.07
C GLN A 273 10.12 8.49 2.62
N VAL A 274 10.13 7.20 2.91
CA VAL A 274 11.36 6.48 3.22
C VAL A 274 12.22 6.38 1.95
N GLY A 275 13.51 6.71 2.07
CA GLY A 275 14.50 6.55 1.02
C GLY A 275 15.55 5.49 1.40
N VAL A 276 15.82 4.54 0.51
CA VAL A 276 16.77 3.44 0.72
C VAL A 276 17.86 3.50 -0.33
N SER A 277 19.13 3.53 0.11
CA SER A 277 20.30 3.53 -0.78
C SER A 277 20.42 2.22 -1.54
N GLY A 278 21.05 2.28 -2.72
CA GLY A 278 21.30 1.10 -3.56
C GLY A 278 22.31 0.13 -2.99
N HIS A 279 22.26 -1.10 -3.52
CA HIS A 279 23.20 -2.19 -3.22
C HIS A 279 23.27 -2.61 -1.74
N ILE A 280 22.19 -2.42 -0.98
CA ILE A 280 22.10 -2.81 0.43
C ILE A 280 21.04 -3.90 0.63
N THR A 281 21.08 -4.50 1.82
CA THR A 281 20.09 -5.50 2.23
C THR A 281 19.36 -5.04 3.49
N ILE A 282 18.05 -5.03 3.42
CA ILE A 282 17.15 -4.83 4.56
C ILE A 282 16.65 -6.21 4.99
N GLY A 283 16.87 -6.58 6.24
CA GLY A 283 16.40 -7.86 6.78
C GLY A 283 14.89 -7.95 6.92
N ASP A 284 14.39 -9.09 7.36
CA ASP A 284 12.96 -9.34 7.54
C ASP A 284 12.37 -8.53 8.70
N LYS A 285 11.07 -8.21 8.60
CA LYS A 285 10.29 -7.57 9.68
C LYS A 285 10.91 -6.27 10.18
N VAL A 286 11.49 -5.49 9.29
CA VAL A 286 12.01 -4.15 9.59
C VAL A 286 10.87 -3.15 9.47
N PHE A 287 10.70 -2.33 10.52
CA PHE A 287 9.82 -1.17 10.50
C PHE A 287 10.64 0.10 10.35
N LEU A 288 10.35 0.90 9.32
CA LEU A 288 10.94 2.22 9.10
C LEU A 288 9.86 3.30 9.27
N GLY A 289 10.08 4.21 10.21
CA GLY A 289 9.22 5.38 10.38
C GLY A 289 9.29 6.31 9.16
N ALA A 290 8.25 7.13 8.98
CA ALA A 290 8.19 8.05 7.84
C ALA A 290 9.42 8.97 7.75
N GLN A 291 9.81 9.34 6.52
CA GLN A 291 10.95 10.21 6.20
C GLN A 291 12.31 9.67 6.67
N SER A 292 12.44 8.36 6.86
CA SER A 292 13.74 7.77 7.18
C SER A 292 14.62 7.63 5.95
N GLY A 293 15.90 8.00 6.09
CA GLY A 293 16.93 7.80 5.07
C GLY A 293 17.87 6.66 5.46
N VAL A 294 17.92 5.58 4.68
CA VAL A 294 18.65 4.36 4.99
C VAL A 294 19.91 4.25 4.13
N PRO A 295 21.10 4.59 4.66
CA PRO A 295 22.34 4.60 3.87
C PRO A 295 23.07 3.24 3.85
N SER A 296 22.68 2.26 4.67
CA SER A 296 23.39 0.99 4.82
C SER A 296 22.45 -0.15 5.22
N SER A 297 22.91 -1.39 5.06
CA SER A 297 22.15 -2.59 5.37
C SER A 297 21.62 -2.64 6.81
N LEU A 298 20.41 -3.18 6.99
CA LEU A 298 19.73 -3.31 8.26
C LEU A 298 19.49 -4.79 8.59
N LYS A 299 19.64 -5.13 9.87
CA LYS A 299 19.32 -6.47 10.39
C LYS A 299 17.80 -6.64 10.56
N SER A 300 17.34 -7.88 10.56
CA SER A 300 15.94 -8.21 10.80
C SER A 300 15.40 -7.72 12.16
N ASN A 301 14.09 -7.55 12.26
CA ASN A 301 13.33 -7.22 13.48
C ASN A 301 13.73 -5.87 14.11
N GLN A 302 14.09 -4.88 13.31
CA GLN A 302 14.43 -3.55 13.78
C GLN A 302 13.25 -2.57 13.58
N THR A 303 13.05 -1.68 14.55
CA THR A 303 12.15 -0.52 14.46
C THR A 303 12.98 0.75 14.55
N LEU A 304 13.06 1.47 13.42
CA LEU A 304 13.98 2.60 13.24
C LEU A 304 13.24 3.80 12.65
N ILE A 305 13.76 5.00 12.91
CA ILE A 305 13.27 6.25 12.32
C ILE A 305 14.40 7.28 12.23
N GLY A 306 14.33 8.16 11.25
CA GLY A 306 15.25 9.28 11.06
C GLY A 306 16.26 9.07 9.95
N THR A 307 17.18 10.04 9.80
CA THR A 307 18.23 10.04 8.78
C THR A 307 19.56 10.40 9.44
N PRO A 308 20.49 9.44 9.64
CA PRO A 308 20.30 8.00 9.45
C PRO A 308 19.30 7.41 10.44
N PRO A 309 18.73 6.21 10.16
CA PRO A 309 17.70 5.64 11.01
C PRO A 309 18.33 5.08 12.29
N ILE A 310 17.74 5.48 13.42
CA ILE A 310 18.10 5.01 14.75
C ILE A 310 16.89 4.39 15.45
N LYS A 311 17.11 3.69 16.56
CA LYS A 311 15.99 3.13 17.35
C LYS A 311 14.95 4.22 17.67
N GLN A 312 13.70 3.93 17.45
CA GLN A 312 12.59 4.88 17.58
C GLN A 312 12.59 5.65 18.91
N PHE A 313 12.79 4.96 20.03
CA PHE A 313 12.86 5.60 21.35
C PHE A 313 14.01 6.62 21.45
N ALA A 314 15.19 6.27 20.93
CA ALA A 314 16.36 7.18 20.92
C ALA A 314 16.09 8.41 20.03
N TYR A 315 15.43 8.21 18.89
CA TYR A 315 15.03 9.28 18.00
C TYR A 315 14.11 10.29 18.71
N PHE A 316 13.01 9.84 19.31
CA PHE A 316 12.08 10.74 20.01
C PHE A 316 12.74 11.47 21.17
N LYS A 317 13.63 10.79 21.93
CA LYS A 317 14.42 11.45 22.99
C LYS A 317 15.31 12.54 22.43
N SER A 318 16.00 12.28 21.32
CA SER A 318 16.85 13.28 20.65
C SER A 318 16.04 14.46 20.15
N GLN A 319 14.87 14.21 19.51
CA GLN A 319 13.98 15.27 19.06
C GLN A 319 13.48 16.16 20.20
N ALA A 320 13.14 15.58 21.34
CA ALA A 320 12.73 16.34 22.52
C ALA A 320 13.86 17.25 23.07
N LEU A 321 15.11 16.89 22.87
CA LEU A 321 16.28 17.66 23.29
C LEU A 321 16.64 18.78 22.28
N LEU A 322 16.30 18.62 21.01
CA LEU A 322 16.66 19.60 19.97
C LEU A 322 16.19 21.03 20.29
N GLN A 323 14.99 21.18 20.81
CA GLN A 323 14.46 22.51 21.17
C GLN A 323 15.20 23.13 22.36
N ARG A 324 15.85 22.33 23.20
CA ARG A 324 16.61 22.76 24.39
C ARG A 324 18.10 22.89 24.12
N LEU A 325 18.60 22.55 22.93
CA LEU A 325 20.02 22.63 22.61
C LEU A 325 20.64 24.01 22.88
N PRO A 326 20.00 25.14 22.54
CA PRO A 326 20.57 26.47 22.85
C PRO A 326 20.77 26.71 24.35
N GLU A 327 19.81 26.26 25.16
CA GLU A 327 19.89 26.36 26.63
C GLU A 327 20.98 25.44 27.20
N ILE A 328 21.02 24.19 26.72
CA ILE A 328 22.04 23.20 27.10
C ILE A 328 23.44 23.70 26.75
N TYR A 329 23.60 24.29 25.55
CA TYR A 329 24.88 24.84 25.12
C TYR A 329 25.31 26.03 25.99
N LYS A 330 24.38 26.92 26.38
CA LYS A 330 24.64 28.02 27.32
C LYS A 330 25.09 27.50 28.67
N GLN A 331 24.37 26.55 29.26
CA GLN A 331 24.72 25.92 30.54
C GLN A 331 26.09 25.24 30.48
N LEU A 332 26.40 24.56 29.39
CA LEU A 332 27.72 23.93 29.19
C LEU A 332 28.86 24.96 29.20
N ASN A 333 28.68 26.09 28.54
CA ASN A 333 29.67 27.16 28.49
C ASN A 333 29.85 27.86 29.88
N GLU A 334 28.77 28.01 30.63
CA GLU A 334 28.81 28.54 32.01
C GLU A 334 29.58 27.58 32.92
N LEU A 335 29.27 26.28 32.90
CA LEU A 335 29.99 25.25 33.65
C LEU A 335 31.45 25.19 33.25
N GLN A 336 31.80 25.31 31.98
CA GLN A 336 33.18 25.30 31.51
C GLN A 336 33.94 26.50 32.10
N ARG A 337 33.35 27.70 32.19
CA ARG A 337 33.97 28.87 32.82
C ARG A 337 34.21 28.66 34.32
N GLU A 338 33.22 28.14 35.02
CA GLU A 338 33.35 27.82 36.46
C GLU A 338 34.47 26.82 36.72
N VAL A 339 34.59 25.76 35.90
CA VAL A 339 35.67 24.77 36.01
C VAL A 339 37.04 25.42 35.74
N ASP A 340 37.15 26.32 34.74
CA ASP A 340 38.38 26.98 34.42
C ASP A 340 38.84 27.98 35.52
N GLU A 341 37.86 28.65 36.17
CA GLU A 341 38.12 29.48 37.35
C GLU A 341 38.60 28.68 38.57
N LEU A 342 37.97 27.54 38.83
CA LEU A 342 38.38 26.64 39.92
C LEU A 342 39.78 26.04 39.69
N LYS A 343 40.16 25.82 38.43
CA LYS A 343 41.53 25.35 38.10
C LYS A 343 42.59 26.43 38.26
N LYS A 344 42.26 27.69 38.06
CA LYS A 344 43.17 28.82 38.23
C LYS A 344 43.42 29.18 39.70
N ASN A 345 42.47 28.81 40.58
CA ASN A 345 42.53 29.08 42.01
C ASN A 345 43.14 27.92 42.82
N LYS A 346 43.62 26.88 42.14
CA LYS A 346 44.48 25.80 42.67
C LYS A 346 45.94 25.99 42.23
#